data_8c0d39acbb6475d9a0cf5ffff4112e22
#
_entry.id   8c0d39acbb6475d9a0cf5ffff4112e22
#
_cell.length_a   1.000
_cell.length_b   1.000
_cell.length_c   1.000
_cell.angle_alpha   90.00
_cell.angle_beta   90.00
_cell.angle_gamma   90.00
#
_symmetry.space_group_name_H-M   'P 1'
#
loop_
_entity.id
_entity.type
_entity.pdbx_description
1 polymer ?
#
loop_
_entity_poly.entity_id
_entity_poly.type
_entity_poly.pdbx_seq_one_letter_code
_entity_poly.pdbx_strand_id
1 'polypeptide(L)'
;MLPDITISIDCDGQDDIAAMEAMVDRYHEGCEIVYGVRSNRDTDTFFKRFTAQTFYKLLNKLGGEIVYNHADYRLVSARVLKEFANFKEVNLFLRGMIPLVGFKSTSVYYERHERLAGESHYPLSKMLALAFDGITSLSVKPIRLITGFGLGVSALSFIGIIWAVIATILGKTVAGWSSTVCIVCFMGGIQLICLGVLGEYIGKIYMEVKARPRYIISERTWEKDEKEEQKKCSK
;
A
#
# COMPACT_ATOMS: atom_id res chain seq x y z
N MET A 1 2.66 7.23 -31.54
CA MET A 1 2.48 8.52 -30.86
C MET A 1 2.01 8.22 -29.45
N LEU A 2 2.68 8.70 -28.40
CA LEU A 2 2.18 8.54 -27.03
C LEU A 2 1.03 9.52 -26.82
N PRO A 3 -0.09 9.10 -26.18
CA PRO A 3 -1.18 10.02 -25.86
C PRO A 3 -0.70 11.07 -24.86
N ASP A 4 -1.25 12.29 -24.92
CA ASP A 4 -0.90 13.38 -24.01
C ASP A 4 -1.36 13.11 -22.57
N ILE A 5 -2.47 12.39 -22.41
CA ILE A 5 -3.07 12.01 -21.15
C ILE A 5 -3.56 10.57 -21.19
N THR A 6 -3.66 9.95 -20.03
CA THR A 6 -4.25 8.62 -19.84
C THR A 6 -5.24 8.68 -18.68
N ILE A 7 -6.42 8.13 -18.85
CA ILE A 7 -7.41 7.98 -17.79
C ILE A 7 -7.55 6.49 -17.49
N SER A 8 -7.35 6.10 -16.23
CA SER A 8 -7.63 4.75 -15.73
C SER A 8 -8.96 4.74 -14.99
N ILE A 9 -9.78 3.73 -15.25
CA ILE A 9 -11.10 3.54 -14.62
C ILE A 9 -11.35 2.06 -14.41
N ASP A 10 -12.05 1.69 -13.33
CA ASP A 10 -12.49 0.32 -13.09
C ASP A 10 -13.63 -0.07 -14.05
N CYS A 11 -13.60 -1.29 -14.58
CA CYS A 11 -14.58 -1.75 -15.56
C CYS A 11 -15.89 -2.29 -14.95
N ASP A 12 -16.14 -2.07 -13.66
CA ASP A 12 -17.33 -2.56 -12.96
C ASP A 12 -18.56 -1.63 -13.08
N GLY A 13 -18.40 -0.52 -13.79
CA GLY A 13 -19.47 0.45 -14.07
C GLY A 13 -19.91 1.28 -12.86
N GLN A 14 -19.14 1.28 -11.78
CA GLN A 14 -19.47 2.03 -10.56
C GLN A 14 -19.01 3.49 -10.61
N ASP A 15 -17.94 3.77 -11.33
CA ASP A 15 -17.36 5.10 -11.41
C ASP A 15 -18.02 5.91 -12.54
N ASP A 16 -18.37 7.16 -12.29
CA ASP A 16 -19.08 8.02 -13.23
C ASP A 16 -18.18 8.46 -14.38
N ILE A 17 -18.50 8.03 -15.60
CA ILE A 17 -17.78 8.38 -16.84
C ILE A 17 -17.83 9.90 -17.11
N ALA A 18 -18.92 10.60 -16.73
CA ALA A 18 -19.04 12.03 -16.95
C ALA A 18 -17.99 12.85 -16.22
N ALA A 19 -17.42 12.32 -15.14
CA ALA A 19 -16.32 12.97 -14.42
C ALA A 19 -15.02 13.08 -15.24
N MET A 20 -14.89 12.32 -16.35
CA MET A 20 -13.72 12.42 -17.25
C MET A 20 -13.58 13.81 -17.87
N GLU A 21 -14.68 14.44 -18.24
CA GLU A 21 -14.67 15.80 -18.81
C GLU A 21 -14.06 16.79 -17.81
N ALA A 22 -14.56 16.78 -16.58
CA ALA A 22 -14.00 17.62 -15.51
C ALA A 22 -12.54 17.31 -15.21
N MET A 23 -12.09 16.05 -15.35
CA MET A 23 -10.68 15.71 -15.18
C MET A 23 -9.81 16.31 -16.29
N VAL A 24 -10.30 16.31 -17.55
CA VAL A 24 -9.60 16.91 -18.68
C VAL A 24 -9.52 18.43 -18.52
N ASP A 25 -10.58 19.08 -18.04
CA ASP A 25 -10.56 20.52 -17.74
C ASP A 25 -9.48 20.87 -16.71
N ARG A 26 -9.35 20.07 -15.63
CA ARG A 26 -8.29 20.25 -14.64
C ARG A 26 -6.88 20.05 -15.21
N TYR A 27 -6.74 19.16 -16.20
CA TYR A 27 -5.47 19.01 -16.92
C TYR A 27 -5.17 20.29 -17.72
N HIS A 28 -6.13 20.88 -18.41
CA HIS A 28 -5.96 22.15 -19.14
C HIS A 28 -5.65 23.33 -18.21
N GLU A 29 -6.07 23.28 -16.93
CA GLU A 29 -5.68 24.23 -15.88
C GLU A 29 -4.23 24.01 -15.37
N GLY A 30 -3.51 23.05 -15.96
CA GLY A 30 -2.11 22.75 -15.65
C GLY A 30 -1.91 21.76 -14.50
N CYS A 31 -2.89 20.90 -14.19
CA CYS A 31 -2.73 19.79 -13.28
C CYS A 31 -2.30 18.54 -14.06
N GLU A 32 -1.18 17.95 -13.68
CA GLU A 32 -0.60 16.78 -14.35
C GLU A 32 -1.22 15.45 -13.88
N ILE A 33 -1.80 15.47 -12.67
CA ILE A 33 -2.48 14.31 -12.07
C ILE A 33 -3.84 14.78 -11.55
N VAL A 34 -4.91 14.08 -11.92
CA VAL A 34 -6.25 14.34 -11.40
C VAL A 34 -6.84 13.07 -10.82
N TYR A 35 -7.14 13.10 -9.53
CA TYR A 35 -7.73 11.96 -8.82
C TYR A 35 -9.25 12.04 -8.82
N GLY A 36 -9.91 10.95 -9.22
CA GLY A 36 -11.32 10.76 -8.97
C GLY A 36 -11.56 10.40 -7.51
N VAL A 37 -12.32 11.22 -6.80
CA VAL A 37 -12.65 11.03 -5.40
C VAL A 37 -14.14 10.82 -5.26
N ARG A 38 -14.52 9.75 -4.57
CA ARG A 38 -15.94 9.44 -4.32
C ARG A 38 -16.52 10.43 -3.33
N SER A 39 -17.56 11.16 -3.73
CA SER A 39 -18.21 12.19 -2.91
C SER A 39 -19.02 11.61 -1.75
N ASN A 40 -19.62 10.42 -1.93
CA ASN A 40 -20.52 9.82 -0.94
C ASN A 40 -20.16 8.36 -0.62
N ARG A 41 -20.21 7.98 0.67
CA ARG A 41 -20.06 6.60 1.16
C ARG A 41 -21.30 6.13 1.92
N ASP A 42 -22.46 6.69 1.65
CA ASP A 42 -23.67 6.38 2.42
C ASP A 42 -24.17 4.94 2.20
N THR A 43 -23.70 4.29 1.14
CA THR A 43 -24.00 2.87 0.85
C THR A 43 -23.11 1.88 1.63
N ASP A 44 -22.05 2.33 2.30
CA ASP A 44 -21.18 1.44 3.06
C ASP A 44 -21.69 1.18 4.48
N THR A 45 -21.68 -0.08 4.92
CA THR A 45 -22.01 -0.48 6.30
C THR A 45 -21.08 0.25 7.28
N PHE A 46 -21.62 0.66 8.45
CA PHE A 46 -20.87 1.37 9.50
C PHE A 46 -19.50 0.73 9.81
N PHE A 47 -19.46 -0.60 9.88
CA PHE A 47 -18.22 -1.35 10.13
C PHE A 47 -17.18 -1.19 8.99
N LYS A 48 -17.62 -1.25 7.72
CA LYS A 48 -16.72 -1.02 6.56
C LYS A 48 -16.18 0.41 6.54
N ARG A 49 -17.04 1.38 6.86
CA ARG A 49 -16.65 2.79 6.92
C ARG A 49 -15.64 3.05 8.04
N PHE A 50 -15.86 2.50 9.23
CA PHE A 50 -14.95 2.64 10.38
C PHE A 50 -13.59 1.99 10.11
N THR A 51 -13.58 0.75 9.61
CA THR A 51 -12.33 0.04 9.29
C THR A 51 -11.52 0.75 8.20
N ALA A 52 -12.18 1.22 7.13
CA ALA A 52 -11.53 1.96 6.07
C ALA A 52 -10.95 3.30 6.58
N GLN A 53 -11.70 4.06 7.38
CA GLN A 53 -11.21 5.32 7.95
C GLN A 53 -10.02 5.11 8.88
N THR A 54 -10.09 4.09 9.73
CA THR A 54 -8.99 3.73 10.64
C THR A 54 -7.75 3.32 9.85
N PHE A 55 -7.93 2.56 8.77
CA PHE A 55 -6.86 2.18 7.88
C PHE A 55 -6.17 3.38 7.22
N TYR A 56 -6.92 4.30 6.61
CA TYR A 56 -6.34 5.50 5.99
C TYR A 56 -5.62 6.39 7.01
N LYS A 57 -6.19 6.56 8.22
CA LYS A 57 -5.55 7.30 9.31
C LYS A 57 -4.24 6.64 9.75
N LEU A 58 -4.23 5.32 9.89
CA LEU A 58 -3.06 4.55 10.27
C LEU A 58 -1.97 4.65 9.18
N LEU A 59 -2.36 4.51 7.92
CA LEU A 59 -1.45 4.58 6.79
C LEU A 59 -0.81 5.96 6.68
N ASN A 60 -1.57 7.04 6.80
CA ASN A 60 -1.04 8.40 6.81
C ASN A 60 -0.12 8.66 8.01
N LYS A 61 -0.48 8.17 9.21
CA LYS A 61 0.37 8.26 10.41
C LYS A 61 1.68 7.47 10.24
N LEU A 62 1.62 6.36 9.52
CA LEU A 62 2.78 5.52 9.22
C LEU A 62 3.60 6.01 8.01
N GLY A 63 3.21 7.12 7.37
CA GLY A 63 4.02 7.82 6.36
C GLY A 63 3.64 7.54 4.90
N GLY A 64 2.50 6.91 4.65
CA GLY A 64 1.91 6.86 3.32
C GLY A 64 1.12 8.15 3.05
N GLU A 65 1.57 8.99 2.15
CA GLU A 65 0.81 10.15 1.66
C GLU A 65 -0.21 9.68 0.62
N ILE A 66 -1.34 9.15 1.09
CA ILE A 66 -2.41 8.70 0.19
C ILE A 66 -3.56 9.70 0.22
N VAL A 67 -4.03 10.08 -0.96
CA VAL A 67 -5.22 10.91 -1.11
C VAL A 67 -6.43 10.14 -0.56
N TYR A 68 -7.13 10.75 0.39
CA TYR A 68 -8.26 10.12 1.06
C TYR A 68 -9.39 9.83 0.06
N ASN A 69 -9.98 8.64 0.13
CA ASN A 69 -11.11 8.20 -0.71
C ASN A 69 -10.88 8.16 -2.23
N HIS A 70 -9.65 8.30 -2.74
CA HIS A 70 -9.46 8.17 -4.17
C HIS A 70 -9.62 6.71 -4.62
N ALA A 71 -10.26 6.55 -5.75
CA ALA A 71 -10.36 5.28 -6.46
C ALA A 71 -9.13 5.08 -7.38
N ASP A 72 -9.08 3.95 -8.10
CA ASP A 72 -8.11 3.79 -9.19
C ASP A 72 -8.53 4.60 -10.45
N TYR A 73 -9.58 5.40 -10.33
CA TYR A 73 -10.04 6.36 -11.31
C TYR A 73 -9.19 7.63 -11.24
N ARG A 74 -8.35 7.83 -12.25
CA ARG A 74 -7.41 8.96 -12.29
C ARG A 74 -7.00 9.28 -13.71
N LEU A 75 -6.75 10.58 -13.96
CA LEU A 75 -6.08 11.07 -15.13
C LEU A 75 -4.61 11.32 -14.80
N VAL A 76 -3.73 10.90 -15.68
CA VAL A 76 -2.28 11.08 -15.56
C VAL A 76 -1.72 11.54 -16.92
N SER A 77 -0.90 12.59 -16.93
CA SER A 77 -0.26 13.09 -18.14
C SER A 77 0.85 12.16 -18.65
N ALA A 78 1.15 12.23 -19.93
CA ALA A 78 2.26 11.49 -20.54
C ALA A 78 3.60 11.80 -19.87
N ARG A 79 3.79 13.05 -19.43
CA ARG A 79 4.99 13.48 -18.71
C ARG A 79 5.16 12.72 -17.39
N VAL A 80 4.09 12.65 -16.59
CA VAL A 80 4.08 11.88 -15.33
C VAL A 80 4.32 10.41 -15.58
N LEU A 81 3.67 9.82 -16.60
CA LEU A 81 3.88 8.40 -16.94
C LEU A 81 5.32 8.10 -17.36
N LYS A 82 5.96 9.02 -18.09
CA LYS A 82 7.36 8.90 -18.48
C LYS A 82 8.29 8.87 -17.25
N GLU A 83 8.07 9.76 -16.30
CA GLU A 83 8.85 9.77 -15.05
C GLU A 83 8.53 8.55 -14.18
N PHE A 84 7.25 8.17 -14.11
CA PHE A 84 6.81 6.99 -13.38
C PHE A 84 7.38 5.69 -13.95
N ALA A 85 7.66 5.61 -15.24
CA ALA A 85 8.32 4.45 -15.86
C ALA A 85 9.74 4.18 -15.33
N ASN A 86 10.38 5.16 -14.68
CA ASN A 86 11.66 5.01 -14.01
C ASN A 86 11.55 4.26 -12.66
N PHE A 87 10.34 4.14 -12.11
CA PHE A 87 10.07 3.36 -10.89
C PHE A 87 10.08 1.88 -11.24
N LYS A 88 11.15 1.19 -10.89
CA LYS A 88 11.37 -0.24 -11.21
C LYS A 88 10.89 -1.20 -10.14
N GLU A 89 10.26 -0.69 -9.08
CA GLU A 89 9.79 -1.48 -7.94
C GLU A 89 8.91 -2.65 -8.37
N VAL A 90 9.15 -3.83 -7.81
CA VAL A 90 8.37 -5.04 -8.11
C VAL A 90 6.97 -4.93 -7.51
N ASN A 91 6.86 -4.35 -6.31
CA ASN A 91 5.58 -4.17 -5.62
C ASN A 91 4.98 -2.79 -5.93
N LEU A 92 4.18 -2.73 -7.00
CA LEU A 92 3.52 -1.51 -7.44
C LEU A 92 2.23 -1.23 -6.66
N PHE A 93 2.35 -0.54 -5.55
CA PHE A 93 1.19 0.06 -4.90
C PHE A 93 0.89 1.43 -5.50
N LEU A 94 0.24 1.44 -6.68
CA LEU A 94 0.02 2.64 -7.51
C LEU A 94 -0.62 3.81 -6.76
N ARG A 95 -1.54 3.52 -5.82
CA ARG A 95 -2.21 4.55 -5.02
C ARG A 95 -1.26 5.37 -4.16
N GLY A 96 -0.16 4.76 -3.71
CA GLY A 96 0.85 5.45 -2.91
C GLY A 96 2.04 5.95 -3.74
N MET A 97 2.30 5.35 -4.90
CA MET A 97 3.49 5.66 -5.70
C MET A 97 3.29 6.85 -6.64
N ILE A 98 2.10 7.00 -7.24
CA ILE A 98 1.83 8.14 -8.15
C ILE A 98 2.00 9.50 -7.46
N PRO A 99 1.56 9.72 -6.21
CA PRO A 99 1.84 10.96 -5.49
C PRO A 99 3.33 11.25 -5.30
N LEU A 100 4.19 10.20 -5.22
CA LEU A 100 5.64 10.37 -5.02
C LEU A 100 6.35 11.04 -6.20
N VAL A 101 5.73 11.03 -7.38
CA VAL A 101 6.31 11.73 -8.56
C VAL A 101 6.32 13.25 -8.36
N GLY A 102 5.46 13.77 -7.46
CA GLY A 102 5.54 15.16 -6.98
C GLY A 102 5.02 16.23 -7.96
N PHE A 103 4.29 15.86 -9.02
CA PHE A 103 3.68 16.81 -9.93
C PHE A 103 2.41 17.44 -9.36
N LYS A 104 2.03 18.60 -9.92
CA LYS A 104 0.81 19.31 -9.52
C LYS A 104 -0.41 18.42 -9.71
N SER A 105 -1.11 18.17 -8.62
CA SER A 105 -2.27 17.29 -8.59
C SER A 105 -3.51 17.99 -8.03
N THR A 106 -4.69 17.48 -8.42
CA THR A 106 -5.98 17.92 -7.91
C THR A 106 -6.95 16.75 -7.83
N SER A 107 -8.16 17.00 -7.32
CA SER A 107 -9.21 16.00 -7.20
C SER A 107 -10.49 16.48 -7.88
N VAL A 108 -11.17 15.56 -8.53
CA VAL A 108 -12.53 15.73 -9.06
C VAL A 108 -13.44 14.79 -8.28
N TYR A 109 -14.54 15.33 -7.75
CA TYR A 109 -15.49 14.56 -6.96
C TYR A 109 -16.61 14.05 -7.86
N TYR A 110 -16.97 12.75 -7.68
CA TYR A 110 -18.07 12.13 -8.43
C TYR A 110 -18.91 11.24 -7.53
N GLU A 111 -20.14 10.96 -7.93
CA GLU A 111 -21.03 10.04 -7.25
C GLU A 111 -20.78 8.62 -7.75
N ARG A 112 -20.75 7.67 -6.81
CA ARG A 112 -20.57 6.26 -7.12
C ARG A 112 -21.93 5.61 -7.40
N HIS A 113 -22.06 4.93 -8.52
CA HIS A 113 -23.21 4.13 -8.85
C HIS A 113 -23.18 2.72 -8.23
N GLU A 114 -24.32 2.07 -8.17
CA GLU A 114 -24.37 0.65 -7.81
C GLU A 114 -23.71 -0.21 -8.90
N ARG A 115 -23.17 -1.35 -8.51
CA ARG A 115 -22.56 -2.28 -9.47
C ARG A 115 -23.59 -2.76 -10.50
N LEU A 116 -23.21 -2.74 -11.78
CA LEU A 116 -24.04 -3.27 -12.86
C LEU A 116 -24.16 -4.79 -12.80
N ALA A 117 -23.13 -5.51 -12.28
CA ALA A 117 -23.13 -6.96 -12.12
C ALA A 117 -22.12 -7.43 -11.07
N GLY A 118 -22.41 -8.57 -10.42
CA GLY A 118 -21.50 -9.25 -9.49
C GLY A 118 -21.58 -8.78 -8.05
N GLU A 119 -21.24 -9.69 -7.12
CA GLU A 119 -21.13 -9.39 -5.69
C GLU A 119 -19.67 -9.18 -5.28
N SER A 120 -19.45 -8.28 -4.32
CA SER A 120 -18.11 -8.02 -3.80
C SER A 120 -17.72 -9.10 -2.78
N HIS A 121 -17.00 -10.11 -3.21
CA HIS A 121 -16.40 -11.12 -2.33
C HIS A 121 -14.97 -10.74 -1.93
N TYR A 122 -14.80 -9.62 -1.23
CA TYR A 122 -13.49 -9.24 -0.72
C TYR A 122 -13.41 -9.57 0.79
N PRO A 123 -12.88 -10.74 1.16
CA PRO A 123 -12.81 -11.16 2.56
C PRO A 123 -11.89 -10.24 3.36
N LEU A 124 -12.20 -10.09 4.65
CA LEU A 124 -11.47 -9.21 5.58
C LEU A 124 -9.95 -9.52 5.59
N SER A 125 -9.60 -10.81 5.46
CA SER A 125 -8.20 -11.25 5.40
C SER A 125 -7.43 -10.65 4.22
N LYS A 126 -8.03 -10.57 3.04
CA LYS A 126 -7.41 -9.93 1.87
C LYS A 126 -7.29 -8.41 2.04
N MET A 127 -8.27 -7.78 2.69
CA MET A 127 -8.20 -6.34 3.02
C MET A 127 -7.04 -6.05 3.98
N LEU A 128 -6.87 -6.87 5.01
CA LEU A 128 -5.76 -6.73 5.97
C LEU A 128 -4.41 -7.00 5.31
N ALA A 129 -4.31 -8.02 4.46
CA ALA A 129 -3.09 -8.29 3.71
C ALA A 129 -2.70 -7.12 2.82
N LEU A 130 -3.65 -6.58 2.02
CA LEU A 130 -3.41 -5.41 1.18
C LEU A 130 -3.00 -4.18 2.00
N ALA A 131 -3.62 -4.00 3.19
CA ALA A 131 -3.28 -2.93 4.10
C ALA A 131 -1.84 -3.06 4.61
N PHE A 132 -1.45 -4.25 5.04
CA PHE A 132 -0.11 -4.53 5.52
C PHE A 132 0.94 -4.37 4.41
N ASP A 133 0.64 -4.87 3.22
CA ASP A 133 1.47 -4.69 2.03
C ASP A 133 1.67 -3.22 1.67
N GLY A 134 0.61 -2.42 1.68
CA GLY A 134 0.69 -0.99 1.43
C GLY A 134 1.56 -0.25 2.46
N ILE A 135 1.38 -0.54 3.76
CA ILE A 135 2.16 0.07 4.84
C ILE A 135 3.64 -0.27 4.70
N THR A 136 3.95 -1.56 4.52
CA THR A 136 5.35 -2.03 4.48
C THR A 136 6.07 -1.68 3.18
N SER A 137 5.32 -1.39 2.10
CA SER A 137 5.91 -0.92 0.83
C SER A 137 6.24 0.57 0.84
N LEU A 138 5.43 1.39 1.52
CA LEU A 138 5.59 2.84 1.50
C LEU A 138 6.33 3.41 2.70
N SER A 139 6.50 2.63 3.78
CA SER A 139 7.01 3.18 5.03
C SER A 139 7.90 2.21 5.81
N VAL A 140 9.00 2.75 6.32
CA VAL A 140 9.88 2.08 7.29
C VAL A 140 9.48 2.38 8.75
N LYS A 141 8.42 3.16 8.98
CA LYS A 141 7.97 3.52 10.34
C LYS A 141 7.60 2.30 11.20
N PRO A 142 6.98 1.20 10.68
CA PRO A 142 6.73 0.00 11.48
C PRO A 142 8.01 -0.56 12.11
N ILE A 143 9.13 -0.59 11.37
CA ILE A 143 10.42 -1.04 11.91
C ILE A 143 10.88 -0.12 13.04
N ARG A 144 10.78 1.21 12.86
CA ARG A 144 11.16 2.17 13.90
C ARG A 144 10.31 2.06 15.16
N LEU A 145 9.00 1.77 15.02
CA LEU A 145 8.11 1.54 16.15
C LEU A 145 8.50 0.28 16.92
N ILE A 146 8.85 -0.81 16.23
CA ILE A 146 9.33 -2.05 16.84
C ILE A 146 10.63 -1.78 17.60
N THR A 147 11.57 -1.06 16.98
CA THR A 147 12.84 -0.69 17.63
C THR A 147 12.59 0.15 18.88
N GLY A 148 11.73 1.17 18.81
CA GLY A 148 11.37 2.00 19.96
C GLY A 148 10.71 1.21 21.09
N PHE A 149 9.78 0.31 20.74
CA PHE A 149 9.13 -0.59 21.69
C PHE A 149 10.16 -1.53 22.36
N GLY A 150 11.05 -2.15 21.57
CA GLY A 150 12.10 -3.03 22.06
C GLY A 150 13.05 -2.31 23.03
N LEU A 151 13.40 -1.04 22.73
CA LEU A 151 14.24 -0.21 23.60
C LEU A 151 13.53 0.10 24.93
N GLY A 152 12.21 0.40 24.88
CA GLY A 152 11.40 0.59 26.09
C GLY A 152 11.31 -0.65 26.97
N VAL A 153 11.05 -1.82 26.37
CA VAL A 153 11.01 -3.10 27.09
C VAL A 153 12.38 -3.44 27.68
N SER A 154 13.47 -3.21 26.94
CA SER A 154 14.84 -3.44 27.40
C SER A 154 15.16 -2.57 28.63
N ALA A 155 14.80 -1.29 28.61
CA ALA A 155 15.00 -0.39 29.73
C ALA A 155 14.22 -0.84 30.98
N LEU A 156 12.95 -1.23 30.81
CA LEU A 156 12.12 -1.77 31.90
C LEU A 156 12.69 -3.07 32.45
N SER A 157 13.16 -3.96 31.57
CA SER A 157 13.81 -5.22 31.98
C SER A 157 15.08 -4.97 32.78
N PHE A 158 15.90 -3.99 32.39
CA PHE A 158 17.11 -3.61 33.12
C PHE A 158 16.80 -3.11 34.54
N ILE A 159 15.77 -2.28 34.71
CA ILE A 159 15.26 -1.84 36.01
C ILE A 159 14.81 -3.04 36.84
N GLY A 160 14.08 -3.98 36.22
CA GLY A 160 13.63 -5.21 36.87
C GLY A 160 14.77 -6.10 37.36
N ILE A 161 15.84 -6.21 36.58
CA ILE A 161 17.06 -6.96 36.98
C ILE A 161 17.70 -6.32 38.20
N ILE A 162 17.89 -4.99 38.20
CA ILE A 162 18.46 -4.27 39.35
C ILE A 162 17.62 -4.53 40.61
N TRP A 163 16.28 -4.40 40.46
CA TRP A 163 15.35 -4.66 41.58
C TRP A 163 15.47 -6.11 42.11
N ALA A 164 15.52 -7.09 41.20
CA ALA A 164 15.66 -8.51 41.55
C ALA A 164 16.94 -8.80 42.30
N VAL A 165 18.06 -8.22 41.86
CA VAL A 165 19.38 -8.36 42.55
C VAL A 165 19.32 -7.77 43.98
N ILE A 166 18.78 -6.57 44.12
CA ILE A 166 18.61 -5.93 45.44
C ILE A 166 17.74 -6.79 46.39
N ALA A 167 16.59 -7.29 45.88
CA ALA A 167 15.67 -8.14 46.63
C ALA A 167 16.32 -9.44 47.07
N THR A 168 17.20 -10.04 46.26
CA THR A 168 17.93 -11.24 46.57
C THR A 168 18.98 -10.98 47.67
N ILE A 169 19.73 -9.87 47.63
CA ILE A 169 20.70 -9.48 48.64
C ILE A 169 20.01 -9.24 50.00
N LEU A 170 18.76 -8.71 49.98
CA LEU A 170 17.96 -8.46 51.18
C LEU A 170 17.26 -9.73 51.72
N GLY A 171 17.56 -10.91 51.17
CA GLY A 171 17.03 -12.21 51.64
C GLY A 171 15.54 -12.42 51.34
N LYS A 172 14.93 -11.58 50.53
CA LYS A 172 13.53 -11.71 50.11
C LYS A 172 13.46 -12.56 48.83
N THR A 173 13.59 -13.90 49.00
CA THR A 173 13.40 -14.83 47.88
C THR A 173 11.93 -14.88 47.46
N VAL A 174 11.67 -14.62 46.20
CA VAL A 174 10.32 -14.68 45.63
C VAL A 174 10.10 -16.09 45.07
N ALA A 175 9.09 -16.81 45.56
CA ALA A 175 8.57 -18.01 44.92
C ALA A 175 7.98 -17.62 43.56
N GLY A 176 8.69 -17.82 42.45
CA GLY A 176 8.33 -17.17 41.20
C GLY A 176 8.54 -17.99 39.91
N TRP A 177 8.65 -19.34 40.00
CA TRP A 177 8.86 -20.16 38.81
C TRP A 177 7.77 -19.89 37.71
N SER A 178 6.53 -19.84 38.11
CA SER A 178 5.39 -19.62 37.18
C SER A 178 5.44 -18.24 36.51
N SER A 179 5.77 -17.19 37.28
CA SER A 179 5.87 -15.83 36.69
C SER A 179 7.05 -15.71 35.75
N THR A 180 8.19 -16.37 36.05
CA THR A 180 9.36 -16.40 35.17
C THR A 180 9.03 -17.05 33.84
N VAL A 181 8.37 -18.21 33.86
CA VAL A 181 7.92 -18.89 32.61
C VAL A 181 6.99 -18.02 31.79
N CYS A 182 6.01 -17.37 32.42
CA CYS A 182 5.10 -16.47 31.71
C CYS A 182 5.84 -15.30 31.05
N ILE A 183 6.79 -14.68 31.75
CA ILE A 183 7.59 -13.57 31.21
C ILE A 183 8.44 -14.03 30.02
N VAL A 184 9.11 -15.18 30.16
CA VAL A 184 9.96 -15.73 29.07
C VAL A 184 9.11 -16.07 27.84
N CYS A 185 7.97 -16.72 28.01
CA CYS A 185 7.06 -17.03 26.89
C CYS A 185 6.51 -15.76 26.24
N PHE A 186 6.11 -14.76 27.02
CA PHE A 186 5.62 -13.48 26.49
C PHE A 186 6.69 -12.74 25.70
N MET A 187 7.91 -12.64 26.25
CA MET A 187 9.04 -12.01 25.56
C MET A 187 9.42 -12.77 24.29
N GLY A 188 9.44 -14.10 24.33
CA GLY A 188 9.67 -14.94 23.16
C GLY A 188 8.62 -14.71 22.06
N GLY A 189 7.35 -14.60 22.43
CA GLY A 189 6.26 -14.27 21.50
C GLY A 189 6.45 -12.91 20.82
N ILE A 190 6.78 -11.87 21.58
CA ILE A 190 7.08 -10.53 21.04
C ILE A 190 8.27 -10.57 20.09
N GLN A 191 9.35 -11.28 20.45
CA GLN A 191 10.53 -11.41 19.59
C GLN A 191 10.18 -12.07 18.25
N LEU A 192 9.37 -13.13 18.25
CA LEU A 192 8.93 -13.79 17.02
C LEU A 192 8.09 -12.87 16.14
N ILE A 193 7.22 -12.04 16.71
CA ILE A 193 6.46 -11.03 15.97
C ILE A 193 7.40 -9.99 15.33
N CYS A 194 8.37 -9.49 16.10
CA CYS A 194 9.35 -8.53 15.59
C CYS A 194 10.18 -9.11 14.43
N LEU A 195 10.63 -10.36 14.57
CA LEU A 195 11.34 -11.08 13.51
C LEU A 195 10.48 -11.31 12.29
N GLY A 196 9.19 -11.61 12.47
CA GLY A 196 8.22 -11.72 11.37
C GLY A 196 8.09 -10.43 10.56
N VAL A 197 7.96 -9.30 11.22
CA VAL A 197 7.91 -8.00 10.54
C VAL A 197 9.22 -7.69 9.81
N LEU A 198 10.37 -7.95 10.44
CA LEU A 198 11.67 -7.79 9.76
C LEU A 198 11.80 -8.72 8.55
N GLY A 199 11.31 -9.96 8.66
CA GLY A 199 11.28 -10.93 7.57
C GLY A 199 10.47 -10.43 6.37
N GLU A 200 9.34 -9.75 6.60
CA GLU A 200 8.54 -9.13 5.54
C GLU A 200 9.33 -8.08 4.75
N TYR A 201 10.03 -7.18 5.45
CA TYR A 201 10.87 -6.18 4.78
C TYR A 201 12.05 -6.81 4.02
N ILE A 202 12.70 -7.81 4.62
CA ILE A 202 13.77 -8.56 3.95
C ILE A 202 13.22 -9.27 2.71
N GLY A 203 12.04 -9.86 2.79
CA GLY A 203 11.36 -10.48 1.65
C GLY A 203 11.12 -9.50 0.51
N LYS A 204 10.68 -8.28 0.81
CA LYS A 204 10.49 -7.21 -0.20
C LYS A 204 11.81 -6.79 -0.82
N ILE A 205 12.85 -6.54 -0.02
CA ILE A 205 14.19 -6.22 -0.51
C ILE A 205 14.72 -7.36 -1.41
N TYR A 206 14.50 -8.61 -1.04
CA TYR A 206 14.92 -9.76 -1.84
C TYR A 206 14.25 -9.79 -3.22
N MET A 207 12.96 -9.45 -3.29
CA MET A 207 12.25 -9.38 -4.57
C MET A 207 12.78 -8.24 -5.45
N GLU A 208 13.06 -7.07 -4.85
CA GLU A 208 13.62 -5.92 -5.57
C GLU A 208 15.04 -6.19 -6.09
N VAL A 209 15.90 -6.79 -5.26
CA VAL A 209 17.30 -7.11 -5.64
C VAL A 209 17.35 -8.13 -6.77
N LYS A 210 16.40 -9.06 -6.86
CA LYS A 210 16.32 -10.01 -7.97
C LYS A 210 16.02 -9.36 -9.31
N ALA A 211 15.38 -8.19 -9.33
CA ALA A 211 15.04 -7.42 -10.53
C ALA A 211 14.43 -8.27 -11.65
N ARG A 212 13.62 -9.28 -11.31
CA ARG A 212 12.99 -10.16 -12.30
C ARG A 212 11.96 -9.37 -13.10
N PRO A 213 11.86 -9.60 -14.42
CA PRO A 213 10.83 -8.95 -15.22
C PRO A 213 9.43 -9.35 -14.70
N ARG A 214 8.53 -8.38 -14.60
CA ARG A 214 7.16 -8.61 -14.12
C ARG A 214 6.35 -9.48 -15.03
N TYR A 215 6.65 -9.45 -16.32
CA TYR A 215 6.00 -10.25 -17.36
C TYR A 215 6.99 -10.50 -18.49
N ILE A 216 6.73 -11.55 -19.24
CA ILE A 216 7.43 -11.87 -20.47
C ILE A 216 6.37 -11.81 -21.57
N ILE A 217 6.62 -10.96 -22.57
CA ILE A 217 5.72 -10.84 -23.72
C ILE A 217 5.90 -12.08 -24.60
N SER A 218 4.88 -12.93 -24.68
CA SER A 218 4.90 -14.11 -25.55
C SER A 218 4.61 -13.73 -27.01
N GLU A 219 3.76 -12.74 -27.23
CA GLU A 219 3.29 -12.35 -28.55
C GLU A 219 2.74 -10.93 -28.53
N ARG A 220 3.01 -10.18 -29.60
CA ARG A 220 2.44 -8.84 -29.84
C ARG A 220 1.55 -8.90 -31.07
N THR A 221 0.31 -8.48 -30.96
CA THR A 221 -0.67 -8.55 -32.06
C THR A 221 -0.22 -7.77 -33.28
N TRP A 222 0.32 -6.58 -33.11
CA TRP A 222 0.82 -5.74 -34.22
C TRP A 222 2.04 -6.31 -34.97
N GLU A 223 2.88 -7.13 -34.33
CA GLU A 223 4.02 -7.78 -34.99
C GLU A 223 3.59 -8.91 -35.93
N LYS A 224 2.39 -9.46 -35.75
CA LYS A 224 1.80 -10.44 -36.68
C LYS A 224 1.35 -9.73 -37.96
N ASP A 225 0.69 -8.61 -37.82
CA ASP A 225 0.17 -7.85 -38.96
C ASP A 225 1.33 -7.39 -39.87
N GLU A 226 2.42 -6.88 -39.29
CA GLU A 226 3.62 -6.51 -40.04
C GLU A 226 4.27 -7.69 -40.78
N LYS A 227 4.34 -8.86 -40.14
CA LYS A 227 4.89 -10.08 -40.78
C LYS A 227 3.99 -10.63 -41.88
N GLU A 228 2.69 -10.49 -41.76
CA GLU A 228 1.73 -10.86 -42.79
C GLU A 228 1.76 -9.89 -43.99
N GLU A 229 1.89 -8.59 -43.74
CA GLU A 229 2.06 -7.58 -44.79
C GLU A 229 3.36 -7.77 -45.55
N GLN A 230 4.48 -7.99 -44.85
CA GLN A 230 5.77 -8.28 -45.48
C GLN A 230 5.72 -9.56 -46.32
N LYS A 231 5.02 -10.61 -45.88
CA LYS A 231 4.83 -11.82 -46.70
C LYS A 231 3.97 -11.62 -47.94
N LYS A 232 3.02 -10.68 -47.90
CA LYS A 232 2.19 -10.31 -49.06
C LYS A 232 2.94 -9.46 -50.09
N CYS A 233 3.85 -8.60 -49.62
CA CYS A 233 4.71 -7.80 -50.53
C CYS A 233 5.84 -8.57 -51.16
N SER A 234 6.20 -9.75 -50.62
CA SER A 234 7.30 -10.58 -51.15
C SER A 234 6.83 -11.70 -52.10
N LYS A 235 5.54 -11.77 -52.41
CA LYS A 235 4.92 -12.60 -53.43
C LYS A 235 4.49 -11.76 -54.61
#